data_fa17c0aaaebc4b6298f4a840660c3f09
#
_entry.id   fa17c0aaaebc4b6298f4a840660c3f09
#
_cell.length_a   1.000
_cell.length_b   1.000
_cell.length_c   1.000
_cell.angle_alpha   90.00
_cell.angle_beta   90.00
_cell.angle_gamma   90.00
#
_symmetry.space_group_name_H-M   'P 1'
#
loop_
_entity.id
_entity.type
_entity.pdbx_description
1 polymer ?
#
loop_
_entity_poly.entity_id
_entity_poly.type
_entity_poly.pdbx_seq_one_letter_code
_entity_poly.pdbx_strand_id
1 'polypeptide(L)'
;MATATTALNTPLAAVHLAAGAKMGVWFGCALPDDFGDTAAEFHYARETVALIDKNYRAHLCFTGPDRVRYLNAVLTNNIKDLPAGRGTVSLLLNPQGHILAEIETYSFVDRLFCVSYAMIRERLVEWLDKYIIMDDVTLTDETARYGTLALEGPQAAAMVKDLAGVDLAQLSELASVDAALPRRFFSSVIPHSTGVVLSEVHFSQAGVPAPNDLDDTVRTAPARDAIPCRIVRRSLGGVPGAEFVTEAGKLPGLWQILSTEARTHGGGPTGYSALSAIRLTQGVPWFGYDFGEKQLPHEAGLQDSHISYTKGCYTGQEIVERVRSRGQVNRQRVRLTFSGQVVPETGAPLTLDGTEVGYVTRAAKTWDPPRILGMGYVRKEANASGSVLHWAGGTATVLNT
;
A
#
# COMPACT_ATOMS: atom_id res chain seq x y z
N MET A 1 20.01 21.07 -13.91
CA MET A 1 19.07 21.61 -12.90
C MET A 1 17.82 20.75 -12.97
N ALA A 2 17.57 19.96 -11.95
CA ALA A 2 16.33 19.19 -11.88
C ALA A 2 15.17 20.19 -11.68
N THR A 3 14.26 20.26 -12.62
CA THR A 3 12.98 20.96 -12.45
C THR A 3 12.31 20.40 -11.23
N ALA A 4 12.07 21.25 -10.23
CA ALA A 4 11.30 20.86 -9.04
C ALA A 4 9.89 20.45 -9.53
N THR A 5 9.66 19.16 -9.65
CA THR A 5 8.33 18.64 -9.96
C THR A 5 7.43 19.00 -8.79
N THR A 6 6.43 19.82 -9.03
CA THR A 6 5.44 20.18 -8.00
C THR A 6 4.76 18.90 -7.53
N ALA A 7 4.79 18.63 -6.22
CA ALA A 7 4.16 17.45 -5.64
C ALA A 7 2.65 17.44 -5.97
N LEU A 8 2.12 16.28 -6.33
CA LEU A 8 0.68 16.08 -6.51
C LEU A 8 -0.02 16.27 -5.16
N ASN A 9 -1.21 16.83 -5.14
CA ASN A 9 -1.98 16.98 -3.91
C ASN A 9 -2.94 15.81 -3.72
N THR A 10 -3.03 15.30 -2.47
CA THR A 10 -4.13 14.41 -2.09
C THR A 10 -5.47 15.15 -2.17
N PRO A 11 -6.56 14.50 -2.60
CA PRO A 11 -7.91 15.08 -2.52
C PRO A 11 -8.34 15.44 -1.09
N LEU A 12 -7.67 14.90 -0.08
CA LEU A 12 -7.96 15.13 1.34
C LEU A 12 -7.08 16.21 1.99
N ALA A 13 -6.28 16.96 1.23
CA ALA A 13 -5.32 17.93 1.80
C ALA A 13 -5.98 18.93 2.79
N ALA A 14 -7.14 19.50 2.45
CA ALA A 14 -7.86 20.40 3.36
C ALA A 14 -8.36 19.70 4.63
N VAL A 15 -8.79 18.44 4.51
CA VAL A 15 -9.25 17.62 5.63
C VAL A 15 -8.10 17.32 6.59
N HIS A 16 -6.94 16.98 6.06
CA HIS A 16 -5.74 16.70 6.84
C HIS A 16 -5.22 17.93 7.57
N LEU A 17 -5.14 19.08 6.87
CA LEU A 17 -4.74 20.34 7.50
C LEU A 17 -5.70 20.76 8.62
N ALA A 18 -7.02 20.60 8.42
CA ALA A 18 -8.02 20.87 9.46
C ALA A 18 -7.90 19.89 10.66
N ALA A 19 -7.39 18.67 10.42
CA ALA A 19 -7.10 17.69 11.46
C ALA A 19 -5.74 17.90 12.16
N GLY A 20 -5.01 18.95 11.81
CA GLY A 20 -3.71 19.30 12.41
C GLY A 20 -2.52 18.56 11.79
N ALA A 21 -2.67 17.96 10.60
CA ALA A 21 -1.59 17.26 9.95
C ALA A 21 -0.47 18.22 9.51
N LYS A 22 0.77 17.81 9.72
CA LYS A 22 1.93 18.35 9.05
C LYS A 22 2.09 17.59 7.73
N MET A 23 2.08 18.32 6.62
CA MET A 23 2.20 17.72 5.29
C MET A 23 3.67 17.55 4.89
N GLY A 24 3.98 16.40 4.29
CA GLY A 24 5.28 16.08 3.71
C GLY A 24 5.13 15.64 2.25
N VAL A 25 6.24 15.29 1.60
CA VAL A 25 6.22 14.73 0.23
C VAL A 25 6.55 13.23 0.31
N TRP A 26 5.54 12.41 -0.02
CA TRP A 26 5.66 10.97 -0.03
C TRP A 26 5.14 10.42 -1.37
N PHE A 27 5.94 9.56 -2.01
CA PHE A 27 5.63 9.00 -3.34
C PHE A 27 5.30 10.08 -4.39
N GLY A 28 5.95 11.25 -4.28
CA GLY A 28 5.69 12.40 -5.17
C GLY A 28 4.39 13.15 -4.88
N CYS A 29 3.67 12.81 -3.81
CA CYS A 29 2.42 13.44 -3.41
C CYS A 29 2.56 14.17 -2.07
N ALA A 30 1.86 15.29 -1.91
CA ALA A 30 1.70 15.95 -0.63
C ALA A 30 0.74 15.14 0.24
N LEU A 31 1.28 14.44 1.22
CA LEU A 31 0.57 13.54 2.15
C LEU A 31 0.92 13.89 3.59
N PRO A 32 0.12 13.47 4.59
CA PRO A 32 0.45 13.70 5.98
C PRO A 32 1.80 13.08 6.36
N ASP A 33 2.72 13.89 6.84
CA ASP A 33 3.96 13.43 7.44
C ASP A 33 3.70 12.90 8.85
N ASP A 34 2.95 13.67 9.64
CA ASP A 34 2.42 13.30 10.95
C ASP A 34 1.14 14.09 11.28
N PHE A 35 0.43 13.68 12.33
CA PHE A 35 -0.73 14.34 12.91
C PHE A 35 -0.43 14.93 14.30
N GLY A 36 0.85 15.21 14.59
CA GLY A 36 1.32 15.89 15.79
C GLY A 36 2.00 15.00 16.83
N ASP A 37 1.76 13.69 16.83
CA ASP A 37 2.42 12.72 17.70
C ASP A 37 2.81 11.45 16.96
N THR A 38 3.97 11.49 16.30
CA THR A 38 4.48 10.35 15.52
C THR A 38 4.70 9.09 16.36
N ALA A 39 4.97 9.24 17.66
CA ALA A 39 5.12 8.09 18.55
C ALA A 39 3.79 7.39 18.80
N ALA A 40 2.72 8.14 19.10
CA ALA A 40 1.38 7.59 19.21
C ALA A 40 0.91 6.96 17.89
N GLU A 41 1.17 7.62 16.75
CA GLU A 41 0.84 7.11 15.43
C GLU A 41 1.57 5.79 15.10
N PHE A 42 2.83 5.64 15.52
CA PHE A 42 3.56 4.39 15.42
C PHE A 42 2.88 3.27 16.24
N HIS A 43 2.42 3.59 17.46
CA HIS A 43 1.70 2.63 18.30
C HIS A 43 0.34 2.26 17.71
N TYR A 44 -0.37 3.18 17.01
CA TYR A 44 -1.62 2.83 16.33
C TYR A 44 -1.42 1.69 15.33
N ALA A 45 -0.44 1.80 14.45
CA ALA A 45 -0.17 0.74 13.47
C ALA A 45 0.34 -0.57 14.09
N ARG A 46 1.01 -0.48 15.25
CA ARG A 46 1.61 -1.64 15.92
C ARG A 46 0.64 -2.38 16.86
N GLU A 47 -0.22 -1.66 17.56
CA GLU A 47 -0.98 -2.19 18.70
C GLU A 47 -2.50 -2.13 18.50
N THR A 48 -2.97 -1.18 17.70
CA THR A 48 -4.41 -0.95 17.47
C THR A 48 -4.72 -0.86 15.98
N VAL A 49 -5.05 0.34 15.48
CA VAL A 49 -5.34 0.57 14.06
C VAL A 49 -4.93 1.98 13.62
N ALA A 50 -4.13 2.06 12.58
CA ALA A 50 -3.74 3.27 11.86
C ALA A 50 -4.67 3.52 10.68
N LEU A 51 -5.17 4.73 10.50
CA LEU A 51 -5.85 5.19 9.30
C LEU A 51 -4.91 6.00 8.43
N ILE A 52 -4.72 5.57 7.19
CA ILE A 52 -3.70 6.09 6.27
C ILE A 52 -4.34 6.58 4.97
N ASP A 53 -3.94 7.76 4.52
CA ASP A 53 -4.24 8.27 3.18
C ASP A 53 -3.27 7.66 2.16
N LYS A 54 -3.79 6.91 1.17
CA LYS A 54 -3.01 6.27 0.10
C LYS A 54 -3.26 6.89 -1.28
N ASN A 55 -3.63 8.18 -1.35
CA ASN A 55 -3.92 8.86 -2.61
C ASN A 55 -2.67 9.22 -3.44
N TYR A 56 -1.57 8.51 -3.24
CA TYR A 56 -0.45 8.42 -4.18
C TYR A 56 -0.62 7.28 -5.21
N ARG A 57 -1.75 6.56 -5.17
CA ARG A 57 -2.05 5.45 -6.09
C ARG A 57 -2.45 5.98 -7.47
N ALA A 58 -1.89 5.39 -8.53
CA ALA A 58 -2.39 5.52 -9.89
C ALA A 58 -3.30 4.33 -10.21
N HIS A 59 -4.43 4.59 -10.82
CA HIS A 59 -5.47 3.61 -11.13
C HIS A 59 -5.65 3.50 -12.64
N LEU A 60 -5.28 2.36 -13.22
CA LEU A 60 -5.36 2.09 -14.65
C LEU A 60 -6.35 0.95 -14.91
N CYS A 61 -7.26 1.12 -15.87
CA CYS A 61 -8.24 0.12 -16.25
C CYS A 61 -7.92 -0.41 -17.64
N PHE A 62 -7.91 -1.75 -17.78
CA PHE A 62 -7.71 -2.46 -19.03
C PHE A 62 -8.97 -3.22 -19.39
N THR A 63 -9.54 -2.90 -20.55
CA THR A 63 -10.68 -3.60 -21.14
C THR A 63 -10.30 -4.20 -22.49
N GLY A 64 -11.24 -4.89 -23.15
CA GLY A 64 -11.00 -5.61 -24.41
C GLY A 64 -10.67 -7.08 -24.19
N PRO A 65 -10.91 -7.93 -25.21
CA PRO A 65 -10.74 -9.38 -25.12
C PRO A 65 -9.29 -9.81 -24.88
N ASP A 66 -8.32 -9.05 -25.38
CA ASP A 66 -6.90 -9.39 -25.28
C ASP A 66 -6.21 -8.90 -24.00
N ARG A 67 -6.91 -8.18 -23.10
CA ARG A 67 -6.33 -7.57 -21.89
C ARG A 67 -5.53 -8.52 -21.01
N VAL A 68 -6.02 -9.77 -20.87
CA VAL A 68 -5.33 -10.80 -20.05
C VAL A 68 -4.05 -11.26 -20.73
N ARG A 69 -4.12 -11.57 -22.05
CA ARG A 69 -2.96 -11.97 -22.85
C ARG A 69 -1.89 -10.89 -22.85
N TYR A 70 -2.31 -9.65 -23.12
CA TYR A 70 -1.45 -8.48 -23.16
C TYR A 70 -0.71 -8.26 -21.82
N LEU A 71 -1.44 -8.10 -20.69
CA LEU A 71 -0.79 -7.86 -19.39
C LEU A 71 0.04 -9.06 -18.95
N ASN A 72 -0.36 -10.28 -19.29
CA ASN A 72 0.45 -11.46 -19.02
C ASN A 72 1.77 -11.48 -19.84
N ALA A 73 1.85 -10.82 -20.98
CA ALA A 73 3.07 -10.73 -21.78
C ALA A 73 4.04 -9.61 -21.32
N VAL A 74 3.54 -8.58 -20.66
CA VAL A 74 4.37 -7.43 -20.25
C VAL A 74 4.78 -7.46 -18.77
N LEU A 75 3.99 -8.08 -17.89
CA LEU A 75 4.23 -8.14 -16.45
C LEU A 75 4.91 -9.44 -16.02
N THR A 76 5.65 -9.39 -14.93
CA THR A 76 6.49 -10.51 -14.47
C THR A 76 5.71 -11.64 -13.78
N ASN A 77 4.52 -11.36 -13.22
CA ASN A 77 3.73 -12.40 -12.55
C ASN A 77 2.63 -12.96 -13.45
N ASN A 78 2.00 -14.07 -13.04
CA ASN A 78 0.95 -14.73 -13.79
C ASN A 78 -0.38 -13.99 -13.68
N ILE A 79 -0.85 -13.42 -14.80
CA ILE A 79 -2.16 -12.74 -14.92
C ILE A 79 -3.19 -13.67 -15.54
N LYS A 80 -2.74 -14.64 -16.39
CA LYS A 80 -3.62 -15.52 -17.15
C LYS A 80 -4.56 -16.33 -16.28
N ASP A 81 -4.05 -16.85 -15.17
CA ASP A 81 -4.78 -17.75 -14.29
C ASP A 81 -5.33 -17.02 -13.04
N LEU A 82 -5.41 -15.68 -13.07
CA LEU A 82 -5.89 -14.88 -11.95
C LEU A 82 -7.42 -14.86 -11.91
N PRO A 83 -8.06 -15.49 -10.89
CA PRO A 83 -9.52 -15.52 -10.80
C PRO A 83 -10.12 -14.14 -10.56
N ALA A 84 -11.38 -13.94 -10.93
CA ALA A 84 -12.13 -12.73 -10.62
C ALA A 84 -12.20 -12.49 -9.09
N GLY A 85 -12.05 -11.24 -8.66
CA GLY A 85 -11.98 -10.85 -7.24
C GLY A 85 -10.61 -11.09 -6.60
N ARG A 86 -9.61 -11.59 -7.34
CA ARG A 86 -8.23 -11.80 -6.88
C ARG A 86 -7.29 -10.78 -7.50
N GLY A 87 -6.18 -10.54 -6.80
CA GLY A 87 -5.10 -9.71 -7.29
C GLY A 87 -3.74 -10.40 -7.19
N THR A 88 -2.79 -9.85 -7.91
CA THR A 88 -1.37 -10.23 -7.84
C THR A 88 -0.49 -8.99 -7.97
N VAL A 89 0.70 -9.03 -7.37
CA VAL A 89 1.71 -8.00 -7.56
C VAL A 89 2.72 -8.46 -8.61
N SER A 90 3.13 -7.55 -9.48
CA SER A 90 4.06 -7.80 -10.58
C SER A 90 5.03 -6.64 -10.72
N LEU A 91 6.07 -6.85 -11.50
CA LEU A 91 6.96 -5.80 -11.97
C LEU A 91 6.77 -5.60 -13.46
N LEU A 92 6.86 -4.35 -13.90
CA LEU A 92 7.18 -4.00 -15.27
C LEU A 92 8.69 -3.80 -15.36
N LEU A 93 9.35 -4.51 -16.26
CA LEU A 93 10.80 -4.44 -16.44
C LEU A 93 11.17 -3.82 -17.79
N ASN A 94 12.34 -3.22 -17.85
CA ASN A 94 12.95 -2.89 -19.13
C ASN A 94 13.67 -4.13 -19.75
N PRO A 95 14.12 -4.09 -21.01
CA PRO A 95 14.84 -5.21 -21.63
C PRO A 95 16.12 -5.63 -20.90
N GLN A 96 16.72 -4.76 -20.10
CA GLN A 96 17.90 -5.03 -19.27
C GLN A 96 17.55 -5.64 -17.90
N GLY A 97 16.25 -5.92 -17.64
CA GLY A 97 15.75 -6.53 -16.42
C GLY A 97 15.61 -5.58 -15.22
N HIS A 98 15.83 -4.28 -15.41
CA HIS A 98 15.63 -3.30 -14.32
C HIS A 98 14.14 -2.98 -14.11
N ILE A 99 13.79 -2.69 -12.87
CA ILE A 99 12.43 -2.44 -12.45
C ILE A 99 11.99 -1.04 -12.90
N LEU A 100 10.99 -0.96 -13.77
CA LEU A 100 10.34 0.31 -14.16
C LEU A 100 9.18 0.68 -13.25
N ALA A 101 8.36 -0.31 -12.87
CA ALA A 101 7.20 -0.12 -12.00
C ALA A 101 6.90 -1.38 -11.20
N GLU A 102 6.31 -1.18 -10.02
CA GLU A 102 5.55 -2.18 -9.27
C GLU A 102 4.07 -1.98 -9.57
N ILE A 103 3.37 -3.04 -9.92
CA ILE A 103 1.97 -3.01 -10.36
C ILE A 103 1.19 -4.10 -9.64
N GLU A 104 0.16 -3.71 -8.92
CA GLU A 104 -0.86 -4.61 -8.40
C GLU A 104 -1.96 -4.75 -9.47
N THR A 105 -2.27 -5.97 -9.90
CA THR A 105 -3.31 -6.25 -10.90
C THR A 105 -4.44 -7.00 -10.24
N TYR A 106 -5.65 -6.46 -10.36
CA TYR A 106 -6.90 -7.04 -9.86
C TYR A 106 -7.76 -7.51 -11.01
N SER A 107 -8.22 -8.76 -10.96
CA SER A 107 -9.05 -9.37 -12.02
C SER A 107 -10.53 -9.17 -11.71
N PHE A 108 -11.27 -8.72 -12.73
CA PHE A 108 -12.73 -8.66 -12.77
C PHE A 108 -13.23 -9.37 -14.02
N VAL A 109 -14.53 -9.66 -14.08
CA VAL A 109 -15.13 -10.39 -15.20
C VAL A 109 -14.89 -9.67 -16.52
N ASP A 110 -15.05 -8.35 -16.54
CA ASP A 110 -15.04 -7.49 -17.73
C ASP A 110 -13.76 -6.68 -17.92
N ARG A 111 -12.89 -6.60 -16.90
CA ARG A 111 -11.69 -5.75 -16.92
C ARG A 111 -10.59 -6.27 -16.00
N LEU A 112 -9.38 -5.76 -16.22
CA LEU A 112 -8.27 -5.81 -15.26
C LEU A 112 -8.04 -4.40 -14.74
N PHE A 113 -7.88 -4.27 -13.42
CA PHE A 113 -7.63 -2.99 -12.76
C PHE A 113 -6.23 -3.01 -12.19
N CYS A 114 -5.37 -2.13 -12.69
CA CYS A 114 -3.97 -2.05 -12.29
C CYS A 114 -3.75 -0.84 -11.40
N VAL A 115 -3.08 -1.05 -10.27
CA VAL A 115 -2.74 -0.01 -9.30
C VAL A 115 -1.24 0.11 -9.20
N SER A 116 -0.73 1.33 -9.31
CA SER A 116 0.69 1.65 -9.20
C SER A 116 0.87 2.99 -8.48
N TYR A 117 1.92 3.73 -8.76
CA TYR A 117 2.29 4.96 -8.07
C TYR A 117 2.07 6.19 -8.96
N ALA A 118 1.39 7.21 -8.44
CA ALA A 118 1.07 8.44 -9.17
C ALA A 118 2.33 9.19 -9.65
N MET A 119 3.45 9.07 -8.94
CA MET A 119 4.72 9.71 -9.31
C MET A 119 5.31 9.21 -10.64
N ILE A 120 4.90 8.03 -11.11
CA ILE A 120 5.34 7.46 -12.41
C ILE A 120 4.18 7.30 -13.40
N ARG A 121 2.97 7.78 -13.08
CA ARG A 121 1.74 7.54 -13.82
C ARG A 121 1.85 7.82 -15.31
N GLU A 122 2.32 9.00 -15.70
CA GLU A 122 2.43 9.39 -17.10
C GLU A 122 3.36 8.45 -17.87
N ARG A 123 4.56 8.22 -17.33
CA ARG A 123 5.53 7.29 -17.91
C ARG A 123 5.02 5.84 -17.95
N LEU A 124 4.27 5.45 -16.92
CA LEU A 124 3.67 4.11 -16.86
C LEU A 124 2.63 3.91 -17.97
N VAL A 125 1.77 4.91 -18.21
CA VAL A 125 0.82 4.88 -19.32
C VAL A 125 1.57 4.80 -20.66
N GLU A 126 2.59 5.63 -20.88
CA GLU A 126 3.41 5.60 -22.09
C GLU A 126 4.09 4.24 -22.31
N TRP A 127 4.67 3.66 -21.26
CA TRP A 127 5.31 2.35 -21.36
C TRP A 127 4.32 1.23 -21.70
N LEU A 128 3.14 1.24 -21.07
CA LEU A 128 2.13 0.23 -21.33
C LEU A 128 1.49 0.43 -22.70
N ASP A 129 1.11 1.64 -23.09
CA ASP A 129 0.51 1.93 -24.38
C ASP A 129 1.40 1.54 -25.55
N LYS A 130 2.70 1.74 -25.42
CA LYS A 130 3.71 1.40 -26.44
C LYS A 130 3.66 -0.07 -26.89
N TYR A 131 3.23 -0.99 -26.04
CA TYR A 131 3.17 -2.42 -26.34
C TYR A 131 1.80 -2.87 -26.84
N ILE A 132 0.80 -1.98 -26.88
CA ILE A 132 -0.52 -2.23 -27.47
C ILE A 132 -0.43 -1.97 -28.99
N ILE A 133 -0.04 -2.99 -29.76
CA ILE A 133 0.18 -2.84 -31.21
C ILE A 133 -0.93 -3.55 -32.03
N MET A 134 -1.18 -4.83 -31.73
CA MET A 134 -2.15 -5.68 -32.44
C MET A 134 -3.18 -6.28 -31.49
N ASP A 135 -3.12 -5.97 -30.22
CA ASP A 135 -4.02 -6.46 -29.20
C ASP A 135 -5.30 -5.58 -29.17
N ASP A 136 -6.46 -6.21 -29.09
CA ASP A 136 -7.72 -5.52 -28.81
C ASP A 136 -7.82 -5.24 -27.31
N VAL A 137 -7.12 -4.16 -26.91
CA VAL A 137 -6.98 -3.69 -25.52
C VAL A 137 -7.19 -2.20 -25.48
N THR A 138 -8.00 -1.74 -24.56
CA THR A 138 -8.14 -0.33 -24.22
C THR A 138 -7.58 -0.08 -22.83
N LEU A 139 -6.58 0.81 -22.74
CA LEU A 139 -6.03 1.34 -21.50
C LEU A 139 -6.71 2.67 -21.17
N THR A 140 -7.29 2.78 -19.98
CA THR A 140 -7.88 4.02 -19.46
C THR A 140 -7.24 4.40 -18.15
N ASP A 141 -6.79 5.64 -18.03
CA ASP A 141 -6.33 6.21 -16.76
C ASP A 141 -7.53 6.70 -15.94
N GLU A 142 -7.85 6.01 -14.86
CA GLU A 142 -8.95 6.32 -13.95
C GLU A 142 -8.45 6.94 -12.63
N THR A 143 -7.20 7.40 -12.54
CA THR A 143 -6.59 7.93 -11.32
C THR A 143 -7.38 9.08 -10.71
N ALA A 144 -7.93 9.98 -11.53
CA ALA A 144 -8.74 11.09 -11.04
C ALA A 144 -10.13 10.66 -10.53
N ARG A 145 -10.58 9.45 -10.89
CA ARG A 145 -11.91 8.93 -10.53
C ARG A 145 -11.93 8.29 -9.15
N TYR A 146 -10.84 7.67 -8.74
CA TYR A 146 -10.77 6.89 -7.50
C TYR A 146 -9.79 7.47 -6.49
N GLY A 147 -10.03 7.12 -5.23
CA GLY A 147 -9.08 7.35 -4.16
C GLY A 147 -9.05 6.19 -3.19
N THR A 148 -7.99 6.13 -2.40
CA THR A 148 -7.69 5.00 -1.53
C THR A 148 -7.36 5.47 -0.12
N LEU A 149 -8.01 4.84 0.87
CA LEU A 149 -7.65 4.90 2.29
C LEU A 149 -7.25 3.51 2.76
N ALA A 150 -6.47 3.41 3.82
CA ALA A 150 -6.14 2.12 4.42
C ALA A 150 -6.31 2.13 5.93
N LEU A 151 -6.67 0.96 6.46
CA LEU A 151 -6.57 0.61 7.87
C LEU A 151 -5.45 -0.41 8.03
N GLU A 152 -4.48 -0.13 8.89
CA GLU A 152 -3.36 -1.02 9.15
C GLU A 152 -3.12 -1.16 10.65
N GLY A 153 -2.99 -2.40 11.13
CA GLY A 153 -2.75 -2.73 12.53
C GLY A 153 -3.53 -3.97 12.99
N PRO A 154 -3.25 -4.48 14.20
CA PRO A 154 -3.87 -5.71 14.71
C PRO A 154 -5.39 -5.67 14.77
N GLN A 155 -5.99 -4.50 14.98
CA GLN A 155 -7.44 -4.34 15.07
C GLN A 155 -8.13 -4.01 13.73
N ALA A 156 -7.37 -3.85 12.64
CA ALA A 156 -7.94 -3.53 11.33
C ALA A 156 -9.00 -4.55 10.87
N ALA A 157 -8.75 -5.85 11.10
CA ALA A 157 -9.69 -6.90 10.69
C ALA A 157 -11.01 -6.83 11.47
N ALA A 158 -10.96 -6.60 12.78
CA ALA A 158 -12.16 -6.44 13.62
C ALA A 158 -12.97 -5.21 13.17
N MET A 159 -12.30 -4.07 12.98
CA MET A 159 -12.93 -2.83 12.53
C MET A 159 -13.59 -2.98 11.14
N VAL A 160 -12.94 -3.67 10.19
CA VAL A 160 -13.52 -3.94 8.86
C VAL A 160 -14.75 -4.83 8.97
N LYS A 161 -14.72 -5.85 9.83
CA LYS A 161 -15.86 -6.73 10.08
C LYS A 161 -17.05 -5.97 10.68
N ASP A 162 -16.81 -5.09 11.65
CA ASP A 162 -17.84 -4.31 12.32
C ASP A 162 -18.47 -3.25 11.40
N LEU A 163 -17.67 -2.63 10.52
CA LEU A 163 -18.11 -1.58 9.61
C LEU A 163 -18.80 -2.13 8.34
N ALA A 164 -18.26 -3.19 7.77
CA ALA A 164 -18.62 -3.66 6.44
C ALA A 164 -19.13 -5.10 6.41
N GLY A 165 -19.11 -5.82 7.53
CA GLY A 165 -19.45 -7.25 7.58
C GLY A 165 -18.44 -8.16 6.87
N VAL A 166 -17.27 -7.63 6.47
CA VAL A 166 -16.24 -8.35 5.71
C VAL A 166 -15.23 -8.96 6.67
N ASP A 167 -15.10 -10.28 6.62
CA ASP A 167 -14.07 -11.01 7.37
C ASP A 167 -12.78 -11.09 6.57
N LEU A 168 -11.79 -10.24 6.91
CA LEU A 168 -10.48 -10.22 6.24
C LEU A 168 -9.73 -11.55 6.35
N ALA A 169 -10.01 -12.38 7.35
CA ALA A 169 -9.34 -13.69 7.48
C ALA A 169 -9.74 -14.66 6.35
N GLN A 170 -10.93 -14.48 5.76
CA GLN A 170 -11.42 -15.27 4.63
C GLN A 170 -10.86 -14.79 3.28
N LEU A 171 -10.23 -13.62 3.23
CA LEU A 171 -9.61 -13.09 2.03
C LEU A 171 -8.12 -13.45 2.00
N SER A 172 -7.61 -13.92 0.86
CA SER A 172 -6.16 -13.99 0.64
C SER A 172 -5.59 -12.58 0.42
N GLU A 173 -4.28 -12.42 0.52
CA GLU A 173 -3.60 -11.17 0.15
C GLU A 173 -3.99 -10.76 -1.27
N LEU A 174 -4.25 -9.47 -1.48
CA LEU A 174 -4.75 -8.88 -2.73
C LEU A 174 -6.12 -9.41 -3.20
N ALA A 175 -6.86 -10.17 -2.38
CA ALA A 175 -8.27 -10.42 -2.66
C ALA A 175 -9.11 -9.19 -2.34
N SER A 176 -10.18 -9.00 -3.12
CA SER A 176 -11.05 -7.83 -2.97
C SER A 176 -12.53 -8.20 -3.00
N VAL A 177 -13.33 -7.42 -2.28
CA VAL A 177 -14.79 -7.53 -2.25
C VAL A 177 -15.43 -6.15 -2.34
N ASP A 178 -16.59 -6.07 -2.96
CA ASP A 178 -17.39 -4.85 -2.94
C ASP A 178 -18.19 -4.77 -1.63
N ALA A 179 -18.21 -3.58 -1.04
CA ALA A 179 -18.89 -3.29 0.21
C ALA A 179 -19.51 -1.89 0.19
N ALA A 180 -20.35 -1.61 1.17
CA ALA A 180 -20.92 -0.28 1.37
C ALA A 180 -20.89 0.05 2.87
N LEU A 181 -20.21 1.14 3.25
CA LEU A 181 -20.10 1.57 4.63
C LEU A 181 -21.27 2.48 4.97
N PRO A 182 -22.06 2.18 6.01
CA PRO A 182 -23.18 3.03 6.42
C PRO A 182 -22.65 4.35 6.98
N ARG A 183 -23.25 5.47 6.56
CA ARG A 183 -23.09 6.74 7.26
C ARG A 183 -23.88 6.63 8.58
N ARG A 184 -23.18 6.31 9.66
CA ARG A 184 -23.75 6.47 10.99
C ARG A 184 -23.83 7.97 11.26
N PHE A 185 -25.03 8.53 11.29
CA PHE A 185 -25.22 9.90 11.79
C PHE A 185 -24.87 9.89 13.28
N PHE A 186 -23.68 10.35 13.62
CA PHE A 186 -23.40 10.73 14.98
C PHE A 186 -24.21 11.98 15.27
N SER A 187 -25.32 11.80 15.97
CA SER A 187 -25.97 12.89 16.67
C SER A 187 -24.91 13.49 17.59
N SER A 188 -24.38 14.66 17.24
CA SER A 188 -23.54 15.45 18.15
C SER A 188 -24.43 15.78 19.34
N VAL A 189 -24.31 15.00 20.41
CA VAL A 189 -24.81 15.39 21.72
C VAL A 189 -23.90 16.53 22.18
N ILE A 190 -24.29 17.75 21.84
CA ILE A 190 -23.83 18.93 22.54
C ILE A 190 -24.50 18.81 23.94
N PRO A 191 -23.72 18.77 25.03
CA PRO A 191 -24.34 18.80 26.36
C PRO A 191 -24.85 20.20 26.60
N HIS A 192 -26.07 20.47 26.17
CA HIS A 192 -26.83 21.58 26.72
C HIS A 192 -27.51 21.09 28.00
N SER A 193 -27.07 21.63 29.11
CA SER A 193 -27.74 21.61 30.40
C SER A 193 -29.11 22.22 30.26
N THR A 194 -30.13 21.41 29.99
CA THR A 194 -31.54 21.61 30.36
C THR A 194 -32.33 20.39 29.87
N GLY A 195 -33.02 19.75 30.78
CA GLY A 195 -33.72 18.51 30.54
C GLY A 195 -34.80 18.61 29.47
N VAL A 196 -34.69 17.68 28.50
CA VAL A 196 -35.81 17.31 27.62
C VAL A 196 -35.88 15.79 27.59
N VAL A 197 -37.02 15.29 27.98
CA VAL A 197 -37.44 13.89 28.00
C VAL A 197 -37.46 13.37 26.55
N LEU A 198 -36.67 12.32 26.24
CA LEU A 198 -36.73 11.61 24.97
C LEU A 198 -37.96 10.67 25.01
N SER A 199 -38.91 10.89 24.12
CA SER A 199 -39.96 9.94 23.82
C SER A 199 -39.41 8.73 23.10
N GLU A 200 -39.72 7.55 23.61
CA GLU A 200 -39.40 6.25 23.03
C GLU A 200 -39.97 6.10 21.62
N VAL A 201 -39.14 5.81 20.65
CA VAL A 201 -39.58 5.36 19.32
C VAL A 201 -39.76 3.84 19.40
N HIS A 202 -41.05 3.43 19.45
CA HIS A 202 -41.46 2.04 19.38
C HIS A 202 -41.17 1.46 17.99
N PHE A 203 -40.29 0.45 17.93
CA PHE A 203 -40.24 -0.47 16.80
C PHE A 203 -41.35 -1.50 16.92
N SER A 204 -42.32 -1.45 16.02
CA SER A 204 -43.34 -2.50 15.92
C SER A 204 -42.70 -3.77 15.33
N GLN A 205 -42.80 -4.87 16.07
CA GLN A 205 -42.50 -6.20 15.58
C GLN A 205 -43.54 -6.61 14.53
N ALA A 206 -43.14 -6.83 13.32
CA ALA A 206 -43.92 -7.54 12.32
C ALA A 206 -43.14 -8.76 11.83
N GLY A 207 -43.65 -9.93 12.21
CA GLY A 207 -43.63 -11.21 11.52
C GLY A 207 -42.29 -11.76 11.04
N VAL A 208 -41.73 -12.73 11.77
CA VAL A 208 -40.70 -13.66 11.28
C VAL A 208 -41.36 -14.72 10.39
N PRO A 209 -41.04 -14.89 9.10
CA PRO A 209 -41.40 -16.07 8.34
C PRO A 209 -40.45 -17.23 8.64
N ALA A 210 -40.99 -18.45 8.63
CA ALA A 210 -40.29 -19.70 8.90
C ALA A 210 -39.23 -20.04 7.85
N PRO A 211 -38.22 -20.87 8.23
CA PRO A 211 -37.08 -21.19 7.36
C PRO A 211 -37.44 -22.31 6.38
N ASN A 212 -37.66 -22.00 5.13
CA ASN A 212 -37.52 -22.91 3.99
C ASN A 212 -37.87 -22.13 2.70
N ASP A 213 -36.80 -21.55 2.12
CA ASP A 213 -36.63 -21.38 0.66
C ASP A 213 -35.32 -20.57 0.49
N LEU A 214 -34.27 -21.33 0.17
CA LEU A 214 -32.99 -20.77 -0.24
C LEU A 214 -33.15 -20.21 -1.65
N ASP A 215 -33.51 -18.96 -1.77
CA ASP A 215 -33.30 -18.19 -2.99
C ASP A 215 -32.12 -17.22 -2.79
N ASP A 216 -31.04 -17.47 -3.51
CA ASP A 216 -29.72 -16.87 -3.41
C ASP A 216 -29.66 -15.42 -3.96
N THR A 217 -30.68 -14.58 -3.73
CA THR A 217 -30.75 -13.20 -4.26
C THR A 217 -31.22 -12.15 -3.26
N VAL A 218 -30.85 -12.23 -1.99
CA VAL A 218 -31.01 -11.06 -1.12
C VAL A 218 -29.71 -10.25 -1.10
N ARG A 219 -29.42 -9.58 -2.20
CA ARG A 219 -28.62 -8.36 -2.19
C ARG A 219 -29.49 -7.32 -1.45
N THR A 220 -29.25 -7.14 -0.18
CA THR A 220 -29.80 -5.99 0.56
C THR A 220 -29.35 -4.74 -0.16
N ALA A 221 -30.29 -3.99 -0.74
CA ALA A 221 -30.01 -2.70 -1.35
C ALA A 221 -29.28 -1.83 -0.32
N PRO A 222 -28.14 -1.21 -0.67
CA PRO A 222 -27.41 -0.37 0.27
C PRO A 222 -28.32 0.75 0.77
N ALA A 223 -28.30 1.04 2.07
CA ALA A 223 -29.01 2.19 2.63
C ALA A 223 -28.70 3.43 1.77
N ARG A 224 -29.66 4.28 1.47
CA ARG A 224 -29.53 5.43 0.55
C ARG A 224 -28.33 6.34 0.81
N ASP A 225 -27.72 6.26 2.01
CA ASP A 225 -26.58 7.07 2.45
C ASP A 225 -25.28 6.28 2.65
N ALA A 226 -25.19 5.03 2.23
CA ALA A 226 -23.97 4.25 2.37
C ALA A 226 -22.90 4.67 1.34
N ILE A 227 -21.64 4.61 1.73
CA ILE A 227 -20.51 4.86 0.83
C ILE A 227 -20.06 3.55 0.21
N PRO A 228 -20.29 3.33 -1.10
CA PRO A 228 -19.79 2.17 -1.79
C PRO A 228 -18.27 2.24 -1.89
N CYS A 229 -17.62 1.14 -1.58
CA CYS A 229 -16.17 1.00 -1.70
C CYS A 229 -15.80 -0.43 -2.05
N ARG A 230 -14.62 -0.62 -2.56
CA ARG A 230 -13.97 -1.91 -2.68
C ARG A 230 -12.98 -2.07 -1.54
N ILE A 231 -13.10 -3.15 -0.81
CA ILE A 231 -12.18 -3.52 0.27
C ILE A 231 -11.20 -4.52 -0.30
N VAL A 232 -9.91 -4.23 -0.17
CA VAL A 232 -8.79 -5.08 -0.61
C VAL A 232 -7.99 -5.48 0.62
N ARG A 233 -7.72 -6.76 0.82
CA ARG A 233 -6.77 -7.19 1.85
C ARG A 233 -5.36 -6.84 1.42
N ARG A 234 -4.80 -5.77 1.95
CA ARG A 234 -3.48 -5.23 1.59
C ARG A 234 -2.91 -4.37 2.71
N SER A 235 -1.59 -4.42 2.89
CA SER A 235 -0.86 -3.55 3.81
C SER A 235 0.39 -2.96 3.15
N LEU A 236 0.70 -1.71 3.47
CA LEU A 236 1.92 -1.02 3.08
C LEU A 236 2.99 -1.09 4.18
N GLY A 237 2.57 -1.16 5.44
CA GLY A 237 3.44 -1.24 6.62
C GLY A 237 3.92 -2.64 6.96
N GLY A 238 3.33 -3.69 6.37
CA GLY A 238 3.62 -5.09 6.67
C GLY A 238 2.94 -5.61 7.95
N VAL A 239 1.94 -4.88 8.45
CA VAL A 239 1.04 -5.30 9.53
C VAL A 239 -0.32 -5.67 8.93
N PRO A 240 -1.22 -6.40 9.64
CA PRO A 240 -2.54 -6.71 9.09
C PRO A 240 -3.27 -5.45 8.63
N GLY A 241 -3.92 -5.49 7.44
CA GLY A 241 -4.57 -4.29 6.93
C GLY A 241 -5.52 -4.53 5.76
N ALA A 242 -6.26 -3.47 5.43
CA ALA A 242 -7.14 -3.40 4.29
C ALA A 242 -7.12 -2.01 3.66
N GLU A 243 -7.22 -1.97 2.34
CA GLU A 243 -7.42 -0.75 1.56
C GLU A 243 -8.89 -0.62 1.17
N PHE A 244 -9.38 0.62 1.17
CA PHE A 244 -10.72 1.01 0.77
C PHE A 244 -10.61 1.91 -0.46
N VAL A 245 -10.99 1.39 -1.60
CA VAL A 245 -11.01 2.13 -2.87
C VAL A 245 -12.44 2.62 -3.12
N THR A 246 -12.62 3.93 -3.30
CA THR A 246 -13.91 4.55 -3.56
C THR A 246 -13.78 5.66 -4.60
N GLU A 247 -14.90 6.17 -5.11
CA GLU A 247 -14.90 7.37 -5.95
C GLU A 247 -14.34 8.58 -5.20
N ALA A 248 -13.50 9.38 -5.84
CA ALA A 248 -12.77 10.49 -5.23
C ALA A 248 -13.69 11.48 -4.48
N GLY A 249 -14.89 11.76 -5.01
CA GLY A 249 -15.87 12.63 -4.36
C GLY A 249 -16.44 12.08 -3.05
N LYS A 250 -16.26 10.79 -2.76
CA LYS A 250 -16.73 10.14 -1.53
C LYS A 250 -15.65 10.01 -0.45
N LEU A 251 -14.39 10.30 -0.80
CA LEU A 251 -13.27 10.19 0.13
C LEU A 251 -13.42 10.97 1.43
N PRO A 252 -13.90 12.25 1.45
CA PRO A 252 -14.04 12.98 2.70
C PRO A 252 -15.01 12.29 3.68
N GLY A 253 -16.13 11.76 3.15
CA GLY A 253 -17.09 11.02 3.95
C GLY A 253 -16.53 9.69 4.46
N LEU A 254 -15.79 8.96 3.61
CA LEU A 254 -15.12 7.72 3.99
C LEU A 254 -14.06 7.99 5.07
N TRP A 255 -13.25 9.04 4.91
CA TRP A 255 -12.26 9.44 5.92
C TRP A 255 -12.92 9.73 7.28
N GLN A 256 -14.04 10.44 7.29
CA GLN A 256 -14.76 10.75 8.52
C GLN A 256 -15.25 9.49 9.23
N ILE A 257 -15.87 8.54 8.50
CA ILE A 257 -16.32 7.26 9.06
C ILE A 257 -15.13 6.50 9.64
N LEU A 258 -14.08 6.28 8.85
CA LEU A 258 -12.92 5.49 9.25
C LEU A 258 -12.14 6.16 10.39
N SER A 259 -11.99 7.49 10.41
CA SER A 259 -11.26 8.18 11.48
C SER A 259 -12.02 8.17 12.81
N THR A 260 -13.34 8.25 12.77
CA THR A 260 -14.17 8.14 13.97
C THR A 260 -14.08 6.73 14.55
N GLU A 261 -14.24 5.72 13.71
CA GLU A 261 -14.20 4.33 14.15
C GLU A 261 -12.79 3.91 14.62
N ALA A 262 -11.72 4.37 13.94
CA ALA A 262 -10.37 4.11 14.40
C ALA A 262 -10.11 4.62 15.83
N ARG A 263 -10.65 5.79 16.18
CA ARG A 263 -10.54 6.33 17.56
C ARG A 263 -11.27 5.47 18.58
N THR A 264 -12.42 4.89 18.25
CA THR A 264 -13.15 3.98 19.16
C THR A 264 -12.36 2.69 19.43
N HIS A 265 -11.48 2.32 18.49
CA HIS A 265 -10.55 1.20 18.63
C HIS A 265 -9.18 1.60 19.21
N GLY A 266 -9.05 2.80 19.78
CA GLY A 266 -7.80 3.30 20.35
C GLY A 266 -6.72 3.67 19.35
N GLY A 267 -7.09 3.77 18.07
CA GLY A 267 -6.22 4.14 16.96
C GLY A 267 -6.50 5.55 16.43
N GLY A 268 -6.08 5.84 15.20
CA GLY A 268 -6.34 7.12 14.59
C GLY A 268 -5.62 7.38 13.27
N PRO A 269 -5.77 8.61 12.74
CA PRO A 269 -5.01 9.08 11.59
C PRO A 269 -3.50 8.92 11.81
N THR A 270 -2.80 8.46 10.79
CA THR A 270 -1.37 8.13 10.87
C THR A 270 -0.64 8.64 9.63
N GLY A 271 0.43 9.39 9.86
CA GLY A 271 1.28 9.93 8.81
C GLY A 271 2.38 8.97 8.39
N TYR A 272 3.06 9.37 7.33
CA TYR A 272 4.05 8.52 6.67
C TYR A 272 5.36 8.39 7.45
N SER A 273 5.68 9.31 8.36
CA SER A 273 6.84 9.17 9.25
C SER A 273 6.69 7.95 10.16
N ALA A 274 5.52 7.78 10.79
CA ALA A 274 5.22 6.61 11.61
C ALA A 274 5.13 5.33 10.76
N LEU A 275 4.43 5.40 9.62
CA LEU A 275 4.29 4.25 8.72
C LEU A 275 5.64 3.79 8.14
N SER A 276 6.57 4.72 7.85
CA SER A 276 7.92 4.40 7.42
C SER A 276 8.70 3.66 8.52
N ALA A 277 8.54 4.03 9.77
CA ALA A 277 9.17 3.32 10.90
C ALA A 277 8.59 1.90 11.07
N ILE A 278 7.27 1.74 10.96
CA ILE A 278 6.60 0.42 11.01
C ILE A 278 7.11 -0.49 9.89
N ARG A 279 7.11 -0.04 8.64
CA ARG A 279 7.54 -0.88 7.52
C ARG A 279 9.01 -1.29 7.62
N LEU A 280 9.89 -0.42 8.15
CA LEU A 280 11.29 -0.74 8.40
C LEU A 280 11.43 -1.79 9.52
N THR A 281 10.58 -1.73 10.55
CA THR A 281 10.50 -2.77 11.58
C THR A 281 10.08 -4.11 10.98
N GLN A 282 9.15 -4.12 10.04
CA GLN A 282 8.66 -5.32 9.36
C GLN A 282 9.55 -5.78 8.20
N GLY A 283 10.49 -4.95 7.74
CA GLY A 283 11.37 -5.26 6.62
C GLY A 283 10.71 -5.09 5.23
N VAL A 284 9.62 -4.34 5.13
CA VAL A 284 8.87 -4.13 3.87
C VAL A 284 9.52 -3.02 3.03
N PRO A 285 10.01 -3.33 1.82
CA PRO A 285 10.56 -2.32 0.92
C PRO A 285 9.45 -1.54 0.21
N TRP A 286 9.71 -0.27 -0.08
CA TRP A 286 8.80 0.57 -0.85
C TRP A 286 9.40 0.94 -2.21
N PHE A 287 8.59 0.84 -3.25
CA PHE A 287 8.92 1.34 -4.58
C PHE A 287 9.22 2.84 -4.55
N GLY A 288 10.28 3.27 -5.27
CA GLY A 288 10.72 4.66 -5.29
C GLY A 288 11.59 5.08 -4.11
N TYR A 289 11.63 4.27 -3.03
CA TYR A 289 12.51 4.47 -1.88
C TYR A 289 13.61 3.41 -1.80
N ASP A 290 13.23 2.14 -1.77
CA ASP A 290 14.17 1.04 -1.58
C ASP A 290 14.47 0.29 -2.88
N PHE A 291 13.62 0.38 -3.87
CA PHE A 291 13.83 -0.19 -5.18
C PHE A 291 13.15 0.61 -6.29
N GLY A 292 13.61 0.45 -7.53
CA GLY A 292 13.13 1.13 -8.72
C GLY A 292 14.07 0.90 -9.90
N GLU A 293 14.23 1.89 -10.78
CA GLU A 293 14.89 1.77 -12.08
C GLU A 293 16.39 1.38 -12.01
N LYS A 294 17.02 1.50 -10.85
CA LYS A 294 18.45 1.15 -10.66
C LYS A 294 18.67 -0.28 -10.18
N GLN A 295 17.61 -1.04 -9.92
CA GLN A 295 17.69 -2.36 -9.31
C GLN A 295 17.13 -3.46 -10.22
N LEU A 296 17.74 -4.64 -10.12
CA LEU A 296 17.16 -5.89 -10.59
C LEU A 296 16.23 -6.48 -9.52
N PRO A 297 15.20 -7.25 -9.87
CA PRO A 297 14.28 -7.87 -8.90
C PRO A 297 14.99 -8.69 -7.82
N HIS A 298 16.01 -9.45 -8.19
CA HIS A 298 16.81 -10.28 -7.27
C HIS A 298 17.67 -9.45 -6.31
N GLU A 299 18.20 -8.31 -6.76
CA GLU A 299 18.90 -7.38 -5.87
C GLU A 299 17.96 -6.82 -4.80
N ALA A 300 16.72 -6.53 -5.20
CA ALA A 300 15.68 -6.00 -4.32
C ALA A 300 14.99 -7.05 -3.44
N GLY A 301 15.26 -8.36 -3.65
CA GLY A 301 14.61 -9.44 -2.90
C GLY A 301 13.15 -9.63 -3.24
N LEU A 302 12.74 -9.38 -4.50
CA LEU A 302 11.35 -9.41 -4.96
C LEU A 302 11.01 -10.64 -5.81
N GLN A 303 12.00 -11.52 -6.08
CA GLN A 303 11.88 -12.63 -7.02
C GLN A 303 10.78 -13.63 -6.64
N ASP A 304 10.52 -13.85 -5.35
CA ASP A 304 9.57 -14.87 -4.89
C ASP A 304 8.12 -14.36 -4.82
N SER A 305 7.93 -13.05 -4.70
CA SER A 305 6.61 -12.44 -4.55
C SER A 305 6.09 -11.79 -5.83
N HIS A 306 6.98 -11.28 -6.69
CA HIS A 306 6.61 -10.45 -7.84
C HIS A 306 6.82 -11.15 -9.19
N ILE A 307 7.43 -12.36 -9.22
CA ILE A 307 7.78 -13.05 -10.46
C ILE A 307 7.22 -14.47 -10.47
N SER A 308 6.53 -14.81 -11.54
CA SER A 308 6.17 -16.19 -11.84
C SER A 308 7.19 -16.80 -12.79
N TYR A 309 7.83 -17.87 -12.37
CA TYR A 309 8.79 -18.63 -13.17
C TYR A 309 8.16 -19.73 -14.04
N THR A 310 6.85 -19.93 -13.94
CA THR A 310 6.11 -20.95 -14.67
C THR A 310 5.22 -20.38 -15.77
N LYS A 311 5.10 -19.06 -15.86
CA LYS A 311 4.34 -18.38 -16.93
C LYS A 311 5.15 -18.26 -18.22
N GLY A 312 4.49 -17.84 -19.32
CA GLY A 312 5.13 -17.52 -20.60
C GLY A 312 6.04 -16.28 -20.54
N CYS A 313 6.64 -15.95 -21.69
CA CYS A 313 7.62 -14.86 -21.81
C CYS A 313 7.08 -13.50 -21.41
N TYR A 314 7.96 -12.64 -20.90
CA TYR A 314 7.72 -11.24 -20.58
C TYR A 314 8.98 -10.39 -20.82
N THR A 315 8.83 -9.07 -20.90
CA THR A 315 9.97 -8.16 -21.12
C THR A 315 10.98 -8.27 -19.99
N GLY A 316 12.28 -8.42 -20.34
CA GLY A 316 13.38 -8.53 -19.38
C GLY A 316 13.59 -9.92 -18.77
N GLN A 317 12.78 -10.93 -19.15
CA GLN A 317 12.86 -12.29 -18.60
C GLN A 317 14.24 -12.94 -18.77
N GLU A 318 14.92 -12.72 -19.89
CA GLU A 318 16.22 -13.34 -20.13
C GLU A 318 17.25 -12.98 -19.03
N ILE A 319 17.26 -11.72 -18.60
CA ILE A 319 18.16 -11.26 -17.54
C ILE A 319 17.74 -11.86 -16.19
N VAL A 320 16.43 -11.88 -15.90
CA VAL A 320 15.87 -12.49 -14.68
C VAL A 320 16.25 -13.96 -14.56
N GLU A 321 16.08 -14.75 -15.63
CA GLU A 321 16.45 -16.17 -15.66
C GLU A 321 17.97 -16.39 -15.59
N ARG A 322 18.76 -15.51 -16.21
CA ARG A 322 20.23 -15.56 -16.10
C ARG A 322 20.68 -15.34 -14.66
N VAL A 323 20.11 -14.37 -13.96
CA VAL A 323 20.42 -14.11 -12.54
C VAL A 323 19.98 -15.30 -11.69
N ARG A 324 18.78 -15.82 -11.91
CA ARG A 324 18.27 -17.01 -11.22
C ARG A 324 19.17 -18.23 -11.39
N SER A 325 19.56 -18.55 -12.62
CA SER A 325 20.40 -19.73 -12.94
C SER A 325 21.82 -19.62 -12.39
N ARG A 326 22.39 -18.41 -12.36
CA ARG A 326 23.70 -18.15 -11.75
C ARG A 326 23.68 -18.06 -10.23
N GLY A 327 22.48 -17.85 -9.63
CA GLY A 327 22.26 -17.81 -8.19
C GLY A 327 22.92 -16.65 -7.45
N GLN A 328 23.41 -15.62 -8.15
CA GLN A 328 24.18 -14.57 -7.51
C GLN A 328 23.93 -13.20 -8.12
N VAL A 329 23.70 -12.22 -7.22
CA VAL A 329 23.75 -10.78 -7.51
C VAL A 329 24.99 -10.18 -6.84
N ASN A 330 25.53 -9.10 -7.40
CA ASN A 330 26.70 -8.43 -6.85
C ASN A 330 26.42 -7.67 -5.55
N ARG A 331 25.18 -7.27 -5.36
CA ARG A 331 24.68 -6.54 -4.18
C ARG A 331 23.26 -6.99 -3.88
N GLN A 332 22.85 -6.83 -2.63
CA GLN A 332 21.51 -7.20 -2.19
C GLN A 332 20.96 -6.16 -1.23
N ARG A 333 19.65 -5.93 -1.27
CA ARG A 333 18.96 -5.15 -0.27
C ARG A 333 19.01 -5.90 1.06
N VAL A 334 19.43 -5.20 2.10
CA VAL A 334 19.52 -5.71 3.47
C VAL A 334 18.78 -4.80 4.44
N ARG A 335 18.37 -5.35 5.57
CA ARG A 335 17.88 -4.59 6.72
C ARG A 335 19.08 -4.19 7.57
N LEU A 336 19.02 -2.99 8.16
CA LEU A 336 20.10 -2.39 8.93
C LEU A 336 19.58 -1.89 10.28
N THR A 337 20.39 -2.04 11.33
CA THR A 337 20.24 -1.29 12.56
C THR A 337 21.46 -0.39 12.76
N PHE A 338 21.23 0.85 13.19
CA PHE A 338 22.26 1.86 13.29
C PHE A 338 22.56 2.17 14.77
N SER A 339 23.84 2.33 15.09
CA SER A 339 24.26 2.87 16.39
C SER A 339 24.16 4.40 16.40
N GLY A 340 24.11 4.98 17.61
CA GLY A 340 24.08 6.44 17.79
C GLY A 340 22.67 7.03 17.79
N GLN A 341 22.59 8.36 17.63
CA GLN A 341 21.36 9.15 17.74
C GLN A 341 20.92 9.79 16.41
N VAL A 342 21.80 9.79 15.43
CA VAL A 342 21.58 10.44 14.11
C VAL A 342 20.99 9.41 13.14
N VAL A 343 19.90 9.79 12.47
CA VAL A 343 19.30 8.97 11.41
C VAL A 343 20.10 9.20 10.12
N PRO A 344 20.60 8.13 9.48
CA PRO A 344 21.31 8.26 8.20
C PRO A 344 20.41 8.83 7.11
N GLU A 345 20.97 9.70 6.30
CA GLU A 345 20.30 10.20 5.09
C GLU A 345 20.28 9.14 3.98
N THR A 346 19.31 9.27 3.08
CA THR A 346 19.26 8.46 1.85
C THR A 346 20.52 8.67 1.03
N GLY A 347 21.15 7.57 0.61
CA GLY A 347 22.42 7.59 -0.13
C GLY A 347 23.67 7.61 0.76
N ALA A 348 23.53 7.67 2.09
CA ALA A 348 24.68 7.62 2.99
C ALA A 348 25.53 6.36 2.69
N PRO A 349 26.85 6.51 2.43
CA PRO A 349 27.72 5.39 2.07
C PRO A 349 27.96 4.48 3.28
N LEU A 350 28.03 3.19 3.00
CA LEU A 350 28.41 2.13 3.95
C LEU A 350 29.78 1.59 3.57
N THR A 351 30.69 1.57 4.53
CA THR A 351 32.06 1.12 4.31
C THR A 351 32.44 -0.06 5.19
N LEU A 352 33.30 -0.92 4.67
CA LEU A 352 33.99 -1.99 5.41
C LEU A 352 35.49 -1.84 5.18
N ASP A 353 36.28 -1.74 6.25
CA ASP A 353 37.73 -1.52 6.19
C ASP A 353 38.14 -0.34 5.29
N GLY A 354 37.35 0.75 5.34
CA GLY A 354 37.58 1.97 4.54
C GLY A 354 37.14 1.89 3.07
N THR A 355 36.65 0.74 2.62
CA THR A 355 36.16 0.56 1.25
C THR A 355 34.64 0.68 1.22
N GLU A 356 34.07 1.44 0.27
CA GLU A 356 32.63 1.54 0.08
C GLU A 356 32.06 0.21 -0.43
N VAL A 357 31.16 -0.37 0.36
CA VAL A 357 30.50 -1.65 0.07
C VAL A 357 28.99 -1.53 -0.11
N GLY A 358 28.43 -0.33 0.07
CA GLY A 358 26.99 -0.14 -0.05
C GLY A 358 26.52 1.27 0.29
N TYR A 359 25.20 1.42 0.36
CA TYR A 359 24.55 2.69 0.71
C TYR A 359 23.19 2.47 1.36
N VAL A 360 22.74 3.45 2.15
CA VAL A 360 21.44 3.47 2.81
C VAL A 360 20.36 3.93 1.83
N THR A 361 19.25 3.21 1.74
CA THR A 361 18.09 3.65 0.95
C THR A 361 17.13 4.49 1.79
N ARG A 362 16.82 4.03 2.99
CA ARG A 362 15.98 4.74 3.95
C ARG A 362 16.32 4.29 5.37
N ALA A 363 16.24 5.23 6.31
CA ALA A 363 16.30 4.95 7.73
C ALA A 363 15.25 5.77 8.49
N ALA A 364 14.82 5.27 9.64
CA ALA A 364 13.91 5.97 10.53
C ALA A 364 14.17 5.55 11.99
N LYS A 365 13.81 6.45 12.92
CA LYS A 365 13.76 6.16 14.35
C LYS A 365 12.46 5.39 14.66
N THR A 366 12.57 4.37 15.50
CA THR A 366 11.43 3.66 16.11
C THR A 366 11.30 4.06 17.57
N TRP A 367 10.13 3.81 18.18
CA TRP A 367 9.85 4.28 19.53
C TRP A 367 9.87 3.18 20.60
N ASP A 368 9.51 1.95 20.26
CA ASP A 368 9.44 0.84 21.22
C ASP A 368 9.94 -0.47 20.60
N PRO A 369 11.16 -0.92 20.96
CA PRO A 369 12.19 -0.14 21.64
C PRO A 369 12.76 0.97 20.76
N PRO A 370 13.24 2.09 21.35
CA PRO A 370 13.84 3.18 20.60
C PRO A 370 15.15 2.73 19.94
N ARG A 371 15.19 2.76 18.62
CA ARG A 371 16.36 2.42 17.79
C ARG A 371 16.24 3.06 16.41
N ILE A 372 17.31 3.05 15.65
CA ILE A 372 17.30 3.47 14.27
C ILE A 372 17.40 2.23 13.40
N LEU A 373 16.37 2.01 12.59
CA LEU A 373 16.30 0.94 11.60
C LEU A 373 16.36 1.52 10.21
N GLY A 374 16.86 0.74 9.26
CA GLY A 374 16.86 1.14 7.86
C GLY A 374 17.00 -0.03 6.91
N MET A 375 17.09 0.32 5.65
CA MET A 375 17.43 -0.56 4.53
C MET A 375 18.55 0.05 3.72
N GLY A 376 19.27 -0.80 3.00
CA GLY A 376 20.33 -0.38 2.10
C GLY A 376 20.71 -1.49 1.14
N TYR A 377 21.50 -1.15 0.15
CA TYR A 377 22.15 -2.14 -0.72
C TYR A 377 23.57 -2.35 -0.28
N VAL A 378 23.95 -3.60 -0.06
CA VAL A 378 25.29 -3.98 0.38
C VAL A 378 25.83 -5.04 -0.57
N ARG A 379 27.11 -4.94 -0.93
CA ARG A 379 27.81 -5.91 -1.76
C ARG A 379 27.85 -7.27 -1.07
N LYS A 380 27.89 -8.34 -1.87
CA LYS A 380 27.82 -9.73 -1.42
C LYS A 380 28.86 -10.07 -0.35
N GLU A 381 30.07 -9.55 -0.48
CA GLU A 381 31.17 -9.79 0.46
C GLU A 381 30.95 -9.20 1.86
N ALA A 382 29.99 -8.27 2.00
CA ALA A 382 29.72 -7.54 3.24
C ALA A 382 28.27 -7.67 3.74
N ASN A 383 27.39 -8.44 3.07
CA ASN A 383 25.96 -8.48 3.37
C ASN A 383 25.54 -9.60 4.34
N ALA A 384 26.49 -10.34 4.91
CA ALA A 384 26.18 -11.39 5.86
C ALA A 384 25.52 -10.80 7.12
N SER A 385 24.52 -11.52 7.67
CA SER A 385 23.89 -11.14 8.94
C SER A 385 24.93 -11.01 10.05
N GLY A 386 24.83 -9.92 10.83
CA GLY A 386 25.78 -9.57 11.87
C GLY A 386 27.00 -8.79 11.37
N SER A 387 27.21 -8.62 10.04
CA SER A 387 28.27 -7.76 9.53
C SER A 387 28.12 -6.34 10.05
N VAL A 388 29.22 -5.78 10.56
CA VAL A 388 29.28 -4.40 11.05
C VAL A 388 29.97 -3.52 10.02
N LEU A 389 29.21 -2.59 9.49
CA LEU A 389 29.64 -1.59 8.51
C LEU A 389 29.79 -0.23 9.19
N HIS A 390 30.53 0.67 8.57
CA HIS A 390 30.70 2.03 9.08
C HIS A 390 30.01 3.04 8.16
N TRP A 391 29.52 4.13 8.75
CA TRP A 391 29.00 5.30 8.06
C TRP A 391 29.37 6.55 8.87
N ALA A 392 29.14 7.75 8.35
CA ALA A 392 29.62 9.01 8.96
C ALA A 392 29.14 9.25 10.41
N GLY A 393 28.00 8.67 10.80
CA GLY A 393 27.40 8.85 12.15
C GLY A 393 27.61 7.68 13.10
N GLY A 394 28.38 6.63 12.73
CA GLY A 394 28.62 5.47 13.59
C GLY A 394 28.71 4.15 12.84
N THR A 395 28.08 3.10 13.38
CA THR A 395 28.05 1.78 12.77
C THR A 395 26.65 1.40 12.28
N ALA A 396 26.61 0.54 11.26
CA ALA A 396 25.41 -0.10 10.74
C ALA A 396 25.60 -1.62 10.79
N THR A 397 24.74 -2.32 11.51
CA THR A 397 24.78 -3.79 11.57
C THR A 397 23.75 -4.38 10.62
N VAL A 398 24.16 -5.30 9.76
CA VAL A 398 23.30 -6.04 8.85
C VAL A 398 22.42 -7.01 9.68
N LEU A 399 21.11 -6.89 9.53
CA LEU A 399 20.14 -7.81 10.13
C LEU A 399 19.82 -8.95 9.15
N ASN A 400 19.21 -10.01 9.65
CA ASN A 400 18.68 -11.08 8.79
C ASN A 400 17.66 -10.49 7.80
N THR A 401 17.74 -10.91 6.55
CA THR A 401 16.77 -10.58 5.48
C THR A 401 15.49 -11.37 5.64
#